data_31757d96f6edf4cc825681a49a97ee5e
#
_entry.id   31757d96f6edf4cc825681a49a97ee5e
#
_cell.length_a   1.000
_cell.length_b   1.000
_cell.length_c   1.000
_cell.angle_alpha   90.00
_cell.angle_beta   90.00
_cell.angle_gamma   90.00
#
_symmetry.space_group_name_H-M   'P 1'
#
loop_
_entity.id
_entity.type
_entity.pdbx_description
1 polymer ?
#
loop_
_entity_poly.entity_id
_entity_poly.type
_entity_poly.pdbx_seq_one_letter_code
_entity_poly.pdbx_strand_id
1 'polypeptide(L)'
;MTLKRTLFVLPLVACIAGGCSDRSSASTNQAAFADDGAAITGNRAVMVVHGMSCPLCANNVDKTLAAVPGVTSVLVDMGSGRAAVTLDGTTKVTRGQLAKAVDKSGFTLKSIEIP
;
A
#
# COMPACT_ATOMS: atom_id res chain seq x y z
N MET A 1 36.34 7.60 55.24
CA MET A 1 36.13 6.37 56.06
C MET A 1 34.90 5.66 55.54
N THR A 2 35.13 4.38 55.27
CA THR A 2 34.19 3.26 55.05
C THR A 2 33.44 3.20 53.72
N LEU A 3 34.13 2.73 52.86
CA LEU A 3 33.98 1.69 51.85
C LEU A 3 32.85 0.71 52.20
N LYS A 4 31.74 0.71 51.40
CA LYS A 4 30.86 -0.44 51.30
C LYS A 4 30.64 -0.83 49.87
N ARG A 5 31.50 -1.75 49.45
CA ARG A 5 31.34 -2.60 48.28
C ARG A 5 30.01 -3.35 48.41
N THR A 6 29.09 -3.08 47.56
CA THR A 6 28.00 -4.00 47.34
C THR A 6 28.17 -4.59 45.94
N LEU A 7 28.65 -5.79 45.98
CA LEU A 7 28.78 -6.73 44.89
C LEU A 7 27.35 -7.07 44.42
N PHE A 8 26.89 -6.52 43.34
CA PHE A 8 25.66 -6.94 42.72
C PHE A 8 25.98 -7.93 41.63
N VAL A 9 25.75 -9.17 41.99
CA VAL A 9 25.85 -10.33 41.11
C VAL A 9 24.74 -10.20 40.03
N LEU A 10 25.19 -10.08 38.78
CA LEU A 10 24.35 -10.16 37.60
C LEU A 10 23.93 -11.62 37.40
N PRO A 11 22.63 -11.90 37.26
CA PRO A 11 22.22 -13.12 36.58
C PRO A 11 22.22 -12.89 35.08
N LEU A 12 23.05 -13.62 34.42
CA LEU A 12 23.10 -13.81 32.97
C LEU A 12 21.82 -14.50 32.50
N VAL A 13 20.89 -13.74 32.01
CA VAL A 13 19.75 -14.32 31.28
C VAL A 13 20.10 -14.34 29.81
N ALA A 14 20.48 -15.50 29.35
CA ALA A 14 20.61 -15.81 27.94
C ALA A 14 19.21 -15.91 27.32
N CYS A 15 18.75 -14.84 26.70
CA CYS A 15 17.61 -14.92 25.79
C CYS A 15 18.12 -15.33 24.41
N ILE A 16 17.89 -16.57 24.12
CA ILE A 16 17.99 -17.15 22.79
C ILE A 16 16.91 -16.51 21.94
N ALA A 17 17.27 -15.55 21.11
CA ALA A 17 16.41 -14.99 20.10
C ALA A 17 16.28 -15.98 18.96
N GLY A 18 15.20 -16.70 18.99
CA GLY A 18 14.77 -17.49 17.84
C GLY A 18 14.10 -16.62 16.79
N GLY A 19 14.55 -16.80 15.56
CA GLY A 19 13.67 -16.74 14.42
C GLY A 19 13.39 -15.39 13.81
N CYS A 20 14.31 -14.92 12.98
CA CYS A 20 13.94 -14.19 11.77
C CYS A 20 13.17 -15.13 10.87
N SER A 21 11.87 -15.03 10.88
CA SER A 21 11.04 -15.62 9.84
C SER A 21 10.92 -14.59 8.73
N ASP A 22 11.84 -14.63 7.79
CA ASP A 22 11.59 -14.21 6.43
C ASP A 22 10.38 -14.98 5.92
N ARG A 23 9.23 -14.40 6.04
CA ARG A 23 8.07 -14.88 5.34
C ARG A 23 7.89 -14.11 4.06
N SER A 24 8.78 -14.39 3.10
CA SER A 24 8.43 -14.35 1.69
C SER A 24 7.18 -15.20 1.50
N SER A 25 6.06 -14.64 1.65
CA SER A 25 4.82 -15.22 1.16
C SER A 25 4.36 -14.40 -0.03
N ALA A 26 4.86 -14.84 -1.16
CA ALA A 26 4.09 -14.75 -2.38
C ALA A 26 2.71 -15.35 -2.11
N SER A 27 1.70 -14.69 -2.66
CA SER A 27 0.36 -15.23 -2.88
C SER A 27 -0.60 -15.09 -1.72
N THR A 28 -1.59 -14.45 -2.07
CA THR A 28 -3.00 -14.70 -1.88
C THR A 28 -3.74 -13.50 -1.34
N ASN A 29 -4.25 -12.73 -2.31
CA ASN A 29 -5.66 -12.36 -2.37
C ASN A 29 -6.41 -12.37 -1.05
N GLN A 30 -6.70 -11.26 -0.60
CA GLN A 30 -7.63 -10.76 0.40
C GLN A 30 -6.90 -9.97 1.45
N ALA A 31 -6.25 -8.95 0.97
CA ALA A 31 -5.90 -7.90 1.87
C ALA A 31 -7.06 -6.91 1.86
N ALA A 32 -7.76 -6.82 2.96
CA ALA A 32 -8.09 -5.50 3.41
C ALA A 32 -6.83 -4.69 3.19
N PHE A 33 -6.88 -3.68 2.34
CA PHE A 33 -5.72 -2.83 2.06
C PHE A 33 -5.33 -2.17 3.36
N ALA A 34 -4.50 -2.83 4.13
CA ALA A 34 -3.76 -2.18 5.18
C ALA A 34 -2.97 -1.07 4.48
N ASP A 35 -3.13 0.12 4.96
CA ASP A 35 -2.38 1.30 4.53
C ASP A 35 -0.93 1.09 5.00
N ASP A 36 -0.25 0.18 4.34
CA ASP A 36 1.14 -0.19 4.65
C ASP A 36 2.12 0.90 4.25
N GLY A 37 1.61 2.04 3.77
CA GLY A 37 2.44 3.18 3.42
C GLY A 37 3.53 2.86 2.39
N ALA A 38 3.48 1.65 1.82
CA ALA A 38 4.46 1.22 0.83
C ALA A 38 4.36 2.09 -0.42
N ALA A 39 5.42 2.80 -0.72
CA ALA A 39 5.52 3.57 -1.94
C ALA A 39 5.53 2.62 -3.14
N ILE A 40 4.82 3.00 -4.18
CA ILE A 40 4.80 2.27 -5.44
C ILE A 40 6.14 2.51 -6.12
N THR A 41 6.91 1.43 -6.27
CA THR A 41 8.16 1.44 -7.04
C THR A 41 7.82 1.15 -8.50
N GLY A 42 7.76 2.20 -9.32
CA GLY A 42 7.45 2.06 -10.75
C GLY A 42 6.67 3.25 -11.26
N ASN A 43 6.58 3.35 -12.57
CA ASN A 43 5.91 4.45 -13.25
C ASN A 43 4.44 4.11 -13.59
N ARG A 44 4.00 2.91 -13.26
CA ARG A 44 2.67 2.44 -13.61
C ARG A 44 2.09 1.53 -12.52
N ALA A 45 0.81 1.71 -12.24
CA ALA A 45 0.04 0.83 -11.38
C ALA A 45 -1.28 0.50 -12.07
N VAL A 46 -1.73 -0.73 -11.97
CA VAL A 46 -3.03 -1.17 -12.47
C VAL A 46 -3.89 -1.57 -11.29
N MET A 47 -5.06 -0.96 -11.20
CA MET A 47 -6.01 -1.22 -10.13
C MET A 47 -7.22 -1.93 -10.66
N VAL A 48 -7.74 -2.88 -9.90
CA VAL A 48 -9.05 -3.49 -10.16
C VAL A 48 -10.07 -2.87 -9.23
N VAL A 49 -11.07 -2.22 -9.81
CA VAL A 49 -12.12 -1.49 -9.09
C VAL A 49 -13.46 -2.15 -9.34
N HIS A 50 -14.19 -2.46 -8.29
CA HIS A 50 -15.51 -3.04 -8.38
C HIS A 50 -16.60 -1.99 -8.50
N GLY A 51 -17.63 -2.29 -9.29
CA GLY A 51 -18.85 -1.49 -9.40
C GLY A 51 -18.84 -0.42 -10.50
N MET A 52 -17.82 -0.39 -11.34
CA MET A 52 -17.77 0.55 -12.48
C MET A 52 -18.66 0.08 -13.63
N SER A 53 -19.96 0.19 -13.47
CA SER A 53 -20.92 -0.23 -14.51
C SER A 53 -21.48 0.92 -15.34
N CYS A 54 -21.10 2.16 -15.05
CA CYS A 54 -21.61 3.32 -15.78
C CYS A 54 -20.49 4.29 -16.20
N PRO A 55 -20.63 4.97 -17.36
CA PRO A 55 -19.62 5.91 -17.85
C PRO A 55 -19.34 7.07 -16.89
N LEU A 56 -20.37 7.54 -16.21
CA LEU A 56 -20.24 8.63 -15.23
C LEU A 56 -19.40 8.20 -14.01
N CYS A 57 -19.54 6.94 -13.65
CA CYS A 57 -18.79 6.33 -12.55
C CYS A 57 -17.31 6.23 -12.88
N ALA A 58 -16.97 5.78 -14.08
CA ALA A 58 -15.59 5.72 -14.56
C ALA A 58 -14.92 7.10 -14.59
N ASN A 59 -15.66 8.13 -15.04
CA ASN A 59 -15.18 9.50 -15.04
C ASN A 59 -14.92 10.05 -13.63
N ASN A 60 -15.70 9.61 -12.65
CA ASN A 60 -15.50 9.99 -11.25
C ASN A 60 -14.21 9.38 -10.67
N VAL A 61 -13.96 8.10 -10.96
CA VAL A 61 -12.72 7.41 -10.60
C VAL A 61 -11.52 8.08 -11.28
N ASP A 62 -11.63 8.38 -12.57
CA ASP A 62 -10.59 9.07 -13.34
C ASP A 62 -10.20 10.40 -12.68
N LYS A 63 -11.16 11.25 -12.37
CA LYS A 63 -10.94 12.55 -11.73
C LYS A 63 -10.30 12.44 -10.34
N THR A 64 -10.78 11.50 -9.52
CA THR A 64 -10.24 11.34 -8.17
C THR A 64 -8.83 10.78 -8.17
N LEU A 65 -8.50 9.90 -9.10
CA LEU A 65 -7.15 9.39 -9.28
C LEU A 65 -6.20 10.44 -9.87
N ALA A 66 -6.66 11.21 -10.85
CA ALA A 66 -5.88 12.30 -11.42
C ALA A 66 -5.55 13.41 -10.42
N ALA A 67 -6.37 13.55 -9.36
CA ALA A 67 -6.11 14.50 -8.29
C ALA A 67 -5.03 14.04 -7.28
N VAL A 68 -4.57 12.80 -7.37
CA VAL A 68 -3.50 12.29 -6.51
C VAL A 68 -2.15 12.87 -6.96
N PRO A 69 -1.39 13.51 -6.05
CA PRO A 69 -0.06 14.03 -6.40
C PRO A 69 0.85 12.92 -6.90
N GLY A 70 1.50 13.15 -8.05
CA GLY A 70 2.38 12.17 -8.69
C GLY A 70 1.71 11.31 -9.76
N VAL A 71 0.41 11.45 -9.95
CA VAL A 71 -0.33 10.82 -11.06
C VAL A 71 -0.27 11.73 -12.28
N THR A 72 0.22 11.22 -13.39
CA THR A 72 0.33 11.96 -14.66
C THR A 72 -0.77 11.60 -15.65
N SER A 73 -1.27 10.37 -15.60
CA SER A 73 -2.31 9.88 -16.51
C SER A 73 -3.12 8.78 -15.85
N VAL A 74 -4.39 8.74 -16.16
CA VAL A 74 -5.31 7.68 -15.74
C VAL A 74 -6.05 7.15 -16.95
N LEU A 75 -6.13 5.84 -17.06
CA LEU A 75 -6.89 5.16 -18.10
C LEU A 75 -7.84 4.16 -17.44
N VAL A 76 -9.12 4.42 -17.52
CA VAL A 76 -10.16 3.55 -16.95
C VAL A 76 -10.77 2.69 -18.02
N ASP A 77 -10.70 1.38 -17.87
CA ASP A 77 -11.36 0.40 -18.70
C ASP A 77 -12.60 -0.16 -17.96
N MET A 78 -13.76 0.28 -18.39
CA MET A 78 -15.04 -0.14 -17.80
C MET A 78 -15.35 -1.62 -18.08
N GLY A 79 -14.92 -2.14 -19.22
CA GLY A 79 -15.21 -3.52 -19.61
C GLY A 79 -14.55 -4.54 -18.71
N SER A 80 -13.33 -4.27 -18.26
CA SER A 80 -12.57 -5.13 -17.35
C SER A 80 -12.63 -4.69 -15.89
N GLY A 81 -13.18 -3.51 -15.59
CA GLY A 81 -13.14 -2.91 -14.26
C GLY A 81 -11.75 -2.50 -13.81
N ARG A 82 -10.85 -2.22 -14.76
CA ARG A 82 -9.46 -1.87 -14.48
C ARG A 82 -9.19 -0.38 -14.66
N ALA A 83 -8.41 0.18 -13.77
CA ALA A 83 -7.88 1.53 -13.90
C ALA A 83 -6.35 1.48 -13.92
N ALA A 84 -5.76 1.87 -15.02
CA ALA A 84 -4.32 2.00 -15.16
C ALA A 84 -3.91 3.44 -14.83
N VAL A 85 -2.99 3.59 -13.90
CA VAL A 85 -2.45 4.88 -13.47
C VAL A 85 -1.00 4.95 -13.85
N THR A 86 -0.61 6.05 -14.49
CA THR A 86 0.79 6.36 -14.79
C THR A 86 1.29 7.38 -13.78
N LEU A 87 2.45 7.12 -13.22
CA LEU A 87 3.10 7.95 -12.22
C LEU A 87 4.29 8.70 -12.82
N ASP A 88 4.60 9.86 -12.26
CA ASP A 88 5.74 10.66 -12.69
C ASP A 88 7.11 10.08 -12.31
N GLY A 89 7.14 9.12 -11.38
CA GLY A 89 8.35 8.50 -10.87
C GLY A 89 9.17 9.37 -9.91
N THR A 90 8.80 10.61 -9.71
CA THR A 90 9.49 11.55 -8.81
C THR A 90 8.79 11.70 -7.48
N THR A 91 7.47 11.68 -7.51
CA THR A 91 6.63 11.76 -6.31
C THR A 91 6.36 10.38 -5.75
N LYS A 92 6.60 10.20 -4.47
CA LYS A 92 6.27 8.93 -3.78
C LYS A 92 4.77 8.79 -3.64
N VAL A 93 4.16 8.02 -4.50
CA VAL A 93 2.75 7.65 -4.41
C VAL A 93 2.64 6.34 -3.66
N THR A 94 1.78 6.30 -2.64
CA THR A 94 1.54 5.08 -1.87
C THR A 94 0.28 4.37 -2.33
N ARG A 95 0.24 3.06 -2.08
CA ARG A 95 -0.97 2.26 -2.34
C ARG A 95 -2.18 2.80 -1.58
N GLY A 96 -1.97 3.25 -0.34
CA GLY A 96 -3.01 3.84 0.49
C GLY A 96 -3.59 5.13 -0.09
N GLN A 97 -2.78 5.96 -0.73
CA GLN A 97 -3.26 7.17 -1.40
C GLN A 97 -4.18 6.83 -2.58
N LEU A 98 -3.81 5.86 -3.39
CA LEU A 98 -4.65 5.39 -4.50
C LEU A 98 -5.93 4.72 -3.99
N ALA A 99 -5.84 3.91 -2.96
CA ALA A 99 -7.01 3.29 -2.33
C ALA A 99 -8.00 4.33 -1.80
N LYS A 100 -7.52 5.35 -1.09
CA LYS A 100 -8.35 6.47 -0.61
C LYS A 100 -8.99 7.27 -1.75
N ALA A 101 -8.29 7.42 -2.87
CA ALA A 101 -8.84 8.10 -4.05
C ALA A 101 -10.00 7.32 -4.66
N VAL A 102 -9.87 6.01 -4.76
CA VAL A 102 -10.96 5.12 -5.23
C VAL A 102 -12.13 5.14 -4.25
N ASP A 103 -11.86 5.05 -2.95
CA ASP A 103 -12.90 5.09 -1.91
C ASP A 103 -13.69 6.42 -1.94
N LYS A 104 -13.00 7.55 -2.12
CA LYS A 104 -13.64 8.86 -2.29
C LYS A 104 -14.55 8.93 -3.53
N SER A 105 -14.28 8.16 -4.55
CA SER A 105 -15.15 8.07 -5.73
C SER A 105 -16.41 7.23 -5.51
N GLY A 106 -16.52 6.58 -4.34
CA GLY A 106 -17.64 5.74 -3.96
C GLY A 106 -17.53 4.29 -4.43
N PHE A 107 -16.33 3.87 -4.83
CA PHE A 107 -16.05 2.51 -5.31
C PHE A 107 -15.13 1.76 -4.38
N THR A 108 -15.12 0.44 -4.52
CA THR A 108 -14.25 -0.44 -3.73
C THR A 108 -13.08 -0.92 -4.58
N LEU A 109 -11.89 -0.64 -4.10
CA LEU A 109 -10.67 -1.18 -4.68
C LEU A 109 -10.52 -2.66 -4.33
N LYS A 110 -10.32 -3.52 -5.33
CA LYS A 110 -10.13 -4.95 -5.13
C LYS A 110 -8.67 -5.35 -5.05
N SER A 111 -7.86 -4.85 -5.95
CA SER A 111 -6.42 -5.15 -5.99
C SER A 111 -5.64 -4.03 -6.68
N ILE A 112 -4.35 -3.93 -6.36
CA ILE A 112 -3.39 -3.09 -7.06
C ILE A 112 -2.29 -4.02 -7.58
N GLU A 113 -2.08 -4.01 -8.88
CA GLU A 113 -1.01 -4.73 -9.55
C GLU A 113 0.04 -3.72 -10.01
N ILE A 114 1.29 -3.97 -9.63
CA ILE A 114 2.43 -3.19 -10.09
C ILE A 114 3.17 -4.08 -11.09
N PRO A 115 3.16 -3.72 -12.36
CA PRO A 115 3.87 -4.49 -13.39
C PRO A 115 5.40 -4.39 -13.25
#